data_e587163eb60693685fe13e9e08c23ef4
#
_entry.id   e587163eb60693685fe13e9e08c23ef4
#
_cell.length_a   1.000
_cell.length_b   1.000
_cell.length_c   1.000
_cell.angle_alpha   90.00
_cell.angle_beta   90.00
_cell.angle_gamma   90.00
#
_symmetry.space_group_name_H-M   'P 1'
#
loop_
_entity.id
_entity.type
_entity.pdbx_description
1 polymer ?
#
loop_
_entity_poly.entity_id
_entity_poly.type
_entity_poly.pdbx_seq_one_letter_code
_entity_poly.pdbx_strand_id
1 'polypeptide(L)'
;SMEQAMLREMMRSYLNIAAAAFLLLLGVSIILARWATRPVERAWRQQRQFLSDASHELKTPLTVILSNAALLEAAPLEERPARWTDNICSEAQRMKSLVEEMLTLARADNMTHTAVLTEISLSDIAAGCALAFEPVAFEAGKPLEYEVAEGTDVLGDGDKLRQLISILLDNAIKYGAAGGAVSMTLQKTDRQAKLTVSNPGPPIPQAQLPRLFERFYRADGSRGEQSGFGLGLPIGAAIAAEHKGTLKAESDAASTRFIFTMPLKR
;
A
#
# COMPACT_ATOMS: atom_id res chain seq x y z
N SER A 1 59.88 47.11 10.22
CA SER A 1 60.81 46.47 9.26
C SER A 1 60.03 45.68 8.22
N MET A 2 60.59 45.58 7.04
CA MET A 2 59.95 44.89 5.89
C MET A 2 59.56 43.44 6.20
N GLU A 3 60.34 42.71 7.01
CA GLU A 3 60.06 41.36 7.48
C GLU A 3 58.77 41.25 8.32
N GLN A 4 58.47 42.23 9.16
CA GLN A 4 57.23 42.24 9.96
C GLN A 4 55.96 42.49 9.13
N ALA A 5 56.07 43.24 8.06
CA ALA A 5 55.00 43.46 7.12
C ALA A 5 54.68 42.16 6.30
N MET A 6 55.72 41.49 5.82
CA MET A 6 55.62 40.23 5.09
C MET A 6 55.05 39.08 6.00
N LEU A 7 55.48 38.99 7.24
CA LEU A 7 54.92 38.01 8.22
C LEU A 7 53.42 38.27 8.47
N ARG A 8 53.00 39.53 8.61
CA ARG A 8 51.56 39.85 8.82
C ARG A 8 50.71 39.50 7.58
N GLU A 9 51.22 39.71 6.40
CA GLU A 9 50.51 39.39 5.16
C GLU A 9 50.39 37.88 4.95
N MET A 10 51.43 37.11 5.24
CA MET A 10 51.39 35.66 5.27
C MET A 10 50.38 35.12 6.31
N MET A 11 50.43 35.65 7.56
CA MET A 11 49.48 35.26 8.59
C MET A 11 48.02 35.57 8.21
N ARG A 12 47.73 36.72 7.56
CA ARG A 12 46.42 37.04 7.05
C ARG A 12 45.96 36.07 5.95
N SER A 13 46.84 35.71 5.03
CA SER A 13 46.55 34.73 3.98
C SER A 13 46.23 33.35 4.54
N TYR A 14 47.03 32.87 5.49
CA TYR A 14 46.75 31.58 6.20
C TYR A 14 45.42 31.62 6.94
N LEU A 15 45.11 32.72 7.63
CA LEU A 15 43.84 32.86 8.37
C LEU A 15 42.65 32.85 7.44
N ASN A 16 42.75 33.53 6.28
CA ASN A 16 41.68 33.54 5.27
C ASN A 16 41.48 32.15 4.65
N ILE A 17 42.57 31.45 4.34
CA ILE A 17 42.49 30.05 3.82
C ILE A 17 41.85 29.12 4.84
N ALA A 18 42.31 29.23 6.11
CA ALA A 18 41.76 28.43 7.20
C ALA A 18 40.25 28.71 7.42
N ALA A 19 39.85 29.98 7.39
CA ALA A 19 38.44 30.37 7.50
C ALA A 19 37.59 29.84 6.33
N ALA A 20 38.13 29.97 5.10
CA ALA A 20 37.45 29.44 3.89
C ALA A 20 37.29 27.90 3.97
N ALA A 21 38.37 27.20 4.34
CA ALA A 21 38.33 25.74 4.53
C ALA A 21 37.34 25.31 5.64
N PHE A 22 37.32 26.02 6.75
CA PHE A 22 36.38 25.77 7.83
C PHE A 22 34.92 25.95 7.40
N LEU A 23 34.60 27.05 6.69
CA LEU A 23 33.26 27.32 6.16
C LEU A 23 32.83 26.25 5.14
N LEU A 24 33.74 25.82 4.28
CA LEU A 24 33.50 24.76 3.31
C LEU A 24 33.21 23.43 4.02
N LEU A 25 34.02 23.02 5.00
CA LEU A 25 33.83 21.80 5.78
C LEU A 25 32.52 21.85 6.59
N LEU A 26 32.19 23.01 7.15
CA LEU A 26 30.93 23.22 7.86
C LEU A 26 29.72 23.05 6.91
N GLY A 27 29.79 23.62 5.73
CA GLY A 27 28.75 23.49 4.71
C GLY A 27 28.55 22.03 4.29
N VAL A 28 29.64 21.33 3.97
CA VAL A 28 29.62 19.90 3.64
C VAL A 28 29.04 19.07 4.80
N SER A 29 29.47 19.33 6.03
CA SER A 29 28.98 18.64 7.22
C SER A 29 27.47 18.82 7.42
N ILE A 30 26.95 20.04 7.25
CA ILE A 30 25.52 20.32 7.34
C ILE A 30 24.72 19.59 6.23
N ILE A 31 25.24 19.59 5.01
CA ILE A 31 24.60 18.91 3.87
C ILE A 31 24.56 17.39 4.15
N LEU A 32 25.68 16.80 4.55
CA LEU A 32 25.76 15.38 4.89
C LEU A 32 24.86 15.00 6.06
N ALA A 33 24.85 15.81 7.12
CA ALA A 33 23.97 15.58 8.28
C ALA A 33 22.50 15.61 7.87
N ARG A 34 22.08 16.62 7.10
CA ARG A 34 20.71 16.71 6.59
C ARG A 34 20.35 15.56 5.65
N TRP A 35 21.28 15.14 4.80
CA TRP A 35 21.08 14.02 3.90
C TRP A 35 20.92 12.70 4.66
N ALA A 36 21.74 12.47 5.69
CA ALA A 36 21.71 11.27 6.51
C ALA A 36 20.48 11.20 7.44
N THR A 37 19.99 12.34 7.96
CA THR A 37 18.84 12.36 8.88
C THR A 37 17.48 12.36 8.18
N ARG A 38 17.38 12.87 6.95
CA ARG A 38 16.12 12.93 6.19
C ARG A 38 15.36 11.61 6.05
N PRO A 39 15.99 10.47 5.72
CA PRO A 39 15.28 9.18 5.61
C PRO A 39 14.72 8.73 6.97
N VAL A 40 15.46 8.93 8.06
CA VAL A 40 15.02 8.58 9.41
C VAL A 40 13.82 9.42 9.83
N GLU A 41 13.85 10.74 9.60
CA GLU A 41 12.73 11.61 9.90
C GLU A 41 11.47 11.28 9.09
N ARG A 42 11.64 10.85 7.82
CA ARG A 42 10.52 10.40 6.98
C ARG A 42 9.91 9.13 7.52
N ALA A 43 10.74 8.13 7.83
CA ALA A 43 10.29 6.86 8.40
C ALA A 43 9.56 7.09 9.73
N TRP A 44 10.10 7.95 10.60
CA TRP A 44 9.49 8.29 11.88
C TRP A 44 8.14 9.01 11.73
N ARG A 45 8.03 9.95 10.78
CA ARG A 45 6.75 10.62 10.50
C ARG A 45 5.71 9.65 9.95
N GLN A 46 6.09 8.76 9.03
CA GLN A 46 5.22 7.73 8.50
C GLN A 46 4.73 6.78 9.58
N GLN A 47 5.62 6.36 10.49
CA GLN A 47 5.26 5.49 11.62
C GLN A 47 4.29 6.19 12.59
N ARG A 48 4.53 7.46 12.93
CA ARG A 48 3.59 8.23 13.77
C ARG A 48 2.23 8.41 13.13
N GLN A 49 2.20 8.74 11.84
CA GLN A 49 0.96 8.87 11.09
C GLN A 49 0.20 7.54 11.07
N PHE A 50 0.88 6.45 10.78
CA PHE A 50 0.31 5.10 10.81
C PHE A 50 -0.33 4.75 12.15
N LEU A 51 0.34 5.02 13.28
CA LEU A 51 -0.20 4.79 14.62
C LEU A 51 -1.42 5.68 14.94
N SER A 52 -1.38 6.94 14.49
CA SER A 52 -2.51 7.86 14.66
C SER A 52 -3.74 7.38 13.89
N ASP A 53 -3.56 7.06 12.61
CA ASP A 53 -4.64 6.63 11.72
C ASP A 53 -5.23 5.29 12.18
N ALA A 54 -4.37 4.35 12.60
CA ALA A 54 -4.77 3.07 13.19
C ALA A 54 -5.62 3.28 14.45
N SER A 55 -5.22 4.20 15.32
CA SER A 55 -5.97 4.50 16.55
C SER A 55 -7.36 5.07 16.24
N HIS A 56 -7.47 5.91 15.22
CA HIS A 56 -8.76 6.45 14.77
C HIS A 56 -9.65 5.37 14.15
N GLU A 57 -9.10 4.51 13.29
CA GLU A 57 -9.83 3.44 12.62
C GLU A 57 -10.27 2.32 13.59
N LEU A 58 -9.55 2.12 14.69
CA LEU A 58 -9.96 1.19 15.76
C LEU A 58 -11.01 1.79 16.71
N LYS A 59 -10.96 3.11 16.97
CA LYS A 59 -11.86 3.76 17.92
C LYS A 59 -13.32 3.72 17.46
N THR A 60 -13.57 3.90 16.17
CA THR A 60 -14.93 3.94 15.59
C THR A 60 -15.67 2.62 15.78
N PRO A 61 -15.19 1.46 15.32
CA PRO A 61 -15.87 0.17 15.52
C PRO A 61 -15.98 -0.20 16.99
N LEU A 62 -14.97 0.11 17.80
CA LEU A 62 -15.02 -0.12 19.24
C LEU A 62 -16.15 0.67 19.90
N THR A 63 -16.37 1.91 19.50
CA THR A 63 -17.49 2.73 20.00
C THR A 63 -18.84 2.10 19.63
N VAL A 64 -18.99 1.61 18.39
CA VAL A 64 -20.20 0.92 17.92
C VAL A 64 -20.44 -0.37 18.73
N ILE A 65 -19.40 -1.17 18.95
CA ILE A 65 -19.49 -2.38 19.77
C ILE A 65 -19.96 -2.05 21.19
N LEU A 66 -19.31 -1.08 21.84
CA LEU A 66 -19.64 -0.68 23.21
C LEU A 66 -21.07 -0.11 23.32
N SER A 67 -21.50 0.69 22.35
CA SER A 67 -22.86 1.26 22.32
C SER A 67 -23.91 0.16 22.15
N ASN A 68 -23.72 -0.78 21.23
CA ASN A 68 -24.67 -1.89 21.05
C ASN A 68 -24.65 -2.86 22.24
N ALA A 69 -23.49 -3.12 22.85
CA ALA A 69 -23.39 -3.90 24.07
C ALA A 69 -24.16 -3.28 25.24
N ALA A 70 -24.02 -1.96 25.44
CA ALA A 70 -24.76 -1.22 26.47
C ALA A 70 -26.28 -1.25 26.22
N LEU A 71 -26.73 -1.16 24.97
CA LEU A 71 -28.14 -1.31 24.60
C LEU A 71 -28.66 -2.72 24.88
N LEU A 72 -27.86 -3.75 24.59
CA LEU A 72 -28.18 -5.13 24.91
C LEU A 72 -28.30 -5.39 26.43
N GLU A 73 -27.43 -4.76 27.22
CA GLU A 73 -27.45 -4.89 28.69
C GLU A 73 -28.66 -4.17 29.29
N ALA A 74 -29.03 -3.01 28.76
CA ALA A 74 -30.17 -2.23 29.25
C ALA A 74 -31.53 -2.77 28.81
N ALA A 75 -31.62 -3.59 27.76
CA ALA A 75 -32.87 -4.11 27.22
C ALA A 75 -33.38 -5.29 28.02
N PRO A 76 -34.73 -5.44 28.25
CA PRO A 76 -35.34 -6.66 28.77
C PRO A 76 -34.97 -7.88 27.94
N LEU A 77 -34.80 -9.03 28.57
CA LEU A 77 -34.38 -10.30 27.92
C LEU A 77 -35.26 -10.69 26.71
N GLU A 78 -36.53 -10.35 26.77
CA GLU A 78 -37.56 -10.68 25.77
C GLU A 78 -37.53 -9.73 24.55
N GLU A 79 -36.86 -8.55 24.67
CA GLU A 79 -36.84 -7.51 23.66
C GLU A 79 -35.43 -7.26 23.04
N ARG A 80 -34.47 -8.18 23.25
CA ARG A 80 -33.11 -8.03 22.76
C ARG A 80 -33.06 -8.27 21.24
N PRO A 81 -32.96 -7.20 20.39
CA PRO A 81 -32.97 -7.37 18.96
C PRO A 81 -31.68 -8.03 18.49
N ALA A 82 -31.78 -9.05 17.66
CA ALA A 82 -30.65 -9.73 17.02
C ALA A 82 -29.71 -8.73 16.29
N ARG A 83 -30.28 -7.66 15.74
CA ARG A 83 -29.51 -6.60 15.04
C ARG A 83 -28.35 -6.00 15.86
N TRP A 84 -28.47 -5.90 17.19
CA TRP A 84 -27.37 -5.37 18.02
C TRP A 84 -26.23 -6.37 18.14
N THR A 85 -26.56 -7.66 18.25
CA THR A 85 -25.57 -8.74 18.24
C THR A 85 -24.87 -8.82 16.88
N ASP A 86 -25.65 -8.72 15.81
CA ASP A 86 -25.11 -8.74 14.44
C ASP A 86 -24.18 -7.55 14.19
N ASN A 87 -24.53 -6.36 14.66
CA ASN A 87 -23.67 -5.18 14.59
C ASN A 87 -22.35 -5.38 15.35
N ILE A 88 -22.43 -5.93 16.58
CA ILE A 88 -21.22 -6.23 17.37
C ILE A 88 -20.33 -7.24 16.64
N CYS A 89 -20.90 -8.33 16.15
CA CYS A 89 -20.15 -9.35 15.41
C CYS A 89 -19.51 -8.80 14.13
N SER A 90 -20.25 -8.00 13.37
CA SER A 90 -19.78 -7.36 12.16
C SER A 90 -18.60 -6.41 12.43
N GLU A 91 -18.71 -5.53 13.43
CA GLU A 91 -17.63 -4.61 13.77
C GLU A 91 -16.42 -5.32 14.40
N ALA A 92 -16.63 -6.37 15.17
CA ALA A 92 -15.54 -7.20 15.68
C ALA A 92 -14.77 -7.89 14.55
N GLN A 93 -15.48 -8.43 13.56
CA GLN A 93 -14.86 -9.03 12.36
C GLN A 93 -14.08 -7.97 11.54
N ARG A 94 -14.63 -6.78 11.40
CA ARG A 94 -13.98 -5.66 10.74
C ARG A 94 -12.69 -5.25 11.46
N MET A 95 -12.71 -5.15 12.80
CA MET A 95 -11.51 -4.89 13.60
C MET A 95 -10.45 -5.98 13.43
N LYS A 96 -10.86 -7.24 13.41
CA LYS A 96 -9.94 -8.36 13.16
C LYS A 96 -9.22 -8.19 11.81
N SER A 97 -9.97 -7.93 10.74
CA SER A 97 -9.38 -7.69 9.42
C SER A 97 -8.39 -6.53 9.41
N LEU A 98 -8.74 -5.40 10.07
CA LEU A 98 -7.85 -4.26 10.20
C LEU A 98 -6.53 -4.63 10.88
N VAL A 99 -6.59 -5.36 12.01
CA VAL A 99 -5.39 -5.79 12.74
C VAL A 99 -4.53 -6.72 11.89
N GLU A 100 -5.12 -7.67 11.16
CA GLU A 100 -4.41 -8.58 10.26
C GLU A 100 -3.71 -7.83 9.11
N GLU A 101 -4.37 -6.85 8.50
CA GLU A 101 -3.79 -5.98 7.48
C GLU A 101 -2.62 -5.15 8.03
N MET A 102 -2.77 -4.59 9.24
CA MET A 102 -1.70 -3.84 9.92
C MET A 102 -0.48 -4.72 10.24
N LEU A 103 -0.70 -5.94 10.72
CA LEU A 103 0.39 -6.89 10.99
C LEU A 103 1.11 -7.29 9.71
N THR A 104 0.40 -7.44 8.60
CA THR A 104 0.98 -7.74 7.29
C THR A 104 1.90 -6.60 6.83
N LEU A 105 1.47 -5.35 6.95
CA LEU A 105 2.30 -4.18 6.64
C LEU A 105 3.51 -4.04 7.57
N ALA A 106 3.33 -4.27 8.87
CA ALA A 106 4.42 -4.20 9.83
C ALA A 106 5.50 -5.27 9.57
N ARG A 107 5.10 -6.46 9.10
CA ARG A 107 6.05 -7.51 8.70
C ARG A 107 6.78 -7.15 7.40
N ALA A 108 6.11 -6.53 6.44
CA ALA A 108 6.71 -6.07 5.19
C ALA A 108 7.74 -4.95 5.41
N ASP A 109 7.51 -4.05 6.38
CA ASP A 109 8.46 -2.98 6.74
C ASP A 109 9.74 -3.53 7.38
N ASN A 110 9.61 -4.61 8.16
CA ASN A 110 10.74 -5.27 8.80
C ASN A 110 11.37 -6.29 7.85
N MET A 111 12.05 -5.85 6.80
CA MET A 111 12.71 -6.65 5.74
C MET A 111 13.70 -7.74 6.25
N THR A 112 13.59 -8.18 7.50
CA THR A 112 14.45 -9.19 8.12
C THR A 112 14.09 -10.64 7.78
N HIS A 113 12.92 -10.88 7.21
CA HIS A 113 12.56 -12.21 6.70
C HIS A 113 12.82 -12.27 5.20
N THR A 114 13.94 -12.84 4.83
CA THR A 114 14.19 -13.32 3.46
C THR A 114 13.12 -14.37 3.17
N ALA A 115 12.04 -13.98 2.49
CA ALA A 115 11.05 -14.91 2.02
C ALA A 115 11.78 -15.97 1.17
N VAL A 116 11.54 -17.24 1.46
CA VAL A 116 12.05 -18.32 0.61
C VAL A 116 11.22 -18.29 -0.66
N LEU A 117 11.76 -17.59 -1.67
CA LEU A 117 11.14 -17.53 -2.98
C LEU A 117 11.32 -18.87 -3.66
N THR A 118 10.24 -19.52 -4.00
CA THR A 118 10.20 -20.78 -4.74
C THR A 118 9.77 -20.57 -6.18
N GLU A 119 10.02 -21.55 -7.03
CA GLU A 119 9.49 -21.57 -8.38
C GLU A 119 7.99 -21.87 -8.34
N ILE A 120 7.20 -20.99 -8.92
CA ILE A 120 5.73 -21.07 -8.91
C ILE A 120 5.17 -20.63 -10.25
N SER A 121 4.02 -21.22 -10.62
CA SER A 121 3.24 -20.79 -11.79
C SER A 121 2.35 -19.60 -11.44
N LEU A 122 2.70 -18.42 -11.93
CA LEU A 122 1.85 -17.24 -11.79
C LEU A 122 0.56 -17.38 -12.61
N SER A 123 0.58 -18.16 -13.69
CA SER A 123 -0.60 -18.49 -14.49
C SER A 123 -1.65 -19.22 -13.64
N ASP A 124 -1.25 -20.25 -12.89
CA ASP A 124 -2.17 -21.03 -12.05
C ASP A 124 -2.72 -20.20 -10.90
N ILE A 125 -1.88 -19.35 -10.29
CA ILE A 125 -2.30 -18.46 -9.23
C ILE A 125 -3.32 -17.43 -9.74
N ALA A 126 -3.05 -16.81 -10.90
CA ALA A 126 -3.94 -15.81 -11.48
C ALA A 126 -5.29 -16.42 -11.89
N ALA A 127 -5.27 -17.57 -12.57
CA ALA A 127 -6.48 -18.31 -12.95
C ALA A 127 -7.29 -18.74 -11.70
N GLY A 128 -6.60 -19.26 -10.68
CA GLY A 128 -7.26 -19.63 -9.41
C GLY A 128 -7.90 -18.45 -8.69
N CYS A 129 -7.27 -17.27 -8.71
CA CYS A 129 -7.87 -16.04 -8.17
C CYS A 129 -9.08 -15.61 -8.99
N ALA A 130 -9.01 -15.62 -10.33
CA ALA A 130 -10.13 -15.26 -11.18
C ALA A 130 -11.36 -16.14 -10.89
N LEU A 131 -11.18 -17.47 -10.87
CA LEU A 131 -12.25 -18.42 -10.56
C LEU A 131 -12.85 -18.20 -9.16
N ALA A 132 -12.05 -17.87 -8.17
CA ALA A 132 -12.52 -17.60 -6.81
C ALA A 132 -13.34 -16.29 -6.72
N PHE A 133 -13.01 -15.29 -7.54
CA PHE A 133 -13.68 -13.99 -7.53
C PHE A 133 -14.85 -13.89 -8.52
N GLU A 134 -15.01 -14.81 -9.46
CA GLU A 134 -16.11 -14.81 -10.44
C GLU A 134 -17.49 -14.77 -9.77
N PRO A 135 -17.81 -15.60 -8.75
CA PRO A 135 -19.08 -15.52 -8.04
C PRO A 135 -19.29 -14.17 -7.34
N VAL A 136 -18.25 -13.65 -6.71
CA VAL A 136 -18.29 -12.37 -5.97
C VAL A 136 -18.55 -11.22 -6.93
N ALA A 137 -17.89 -11.21 -8.08
CA ALA A 137 -18.08 -10.22 -9.14
C ALA A 137 -19.50 -10.32 -9.73
N PHE A 138 -20.00 -11.52 -9.96
CA PHE A 138 -21.35 -11.78 -10.45
C PHE A 138 -22.41 -11.26 -9.47
N GLU A 139 -22.30 -11.57 -8.18
CA GLU A 139 -23.21 -11.07 -7.14
C GLU A 139 -23.19 -9.53 -7.04
N ALA A 140 -22.04 -8.91 -7.28
CA ALA A 140 -21.89 -7.47 -7.35
C ALA A 140 -22.44 -6.85 -8.65
N GLY A 141 -22.95 -7.66 -9.60
CA GLY A 141 -23.42 -7.21 -10.91
C GLY A 141 -22.29 -6.68 -11.81
N LYS A 142 -21.07 -7.17 -11.65
CA LYS A 142 -19.85 -6.75 -12.35
C LYS A 142 -19.14 -7.98 -12.91
N PRO A 143 -19.48 -8.45 -14.13
CA PRO A 143 -18.88 -9.65 -14.68
C PRO A 143 -17.35 -9.54 -14.72
N LEU A 144 -16.66 -10.64 -14.39
CA LEU A 144 -15.21 -10.75 -14.43
C LEU A 144 -14.78 -11.42 -15.74
N GLU A 145 -14.05 -10.69 -16.56
CA GLU A 145 -13.41 -11.21 -17.78
C GLU A 145 -11.92 -11.40 -17.51
N TYR A 146 -11.33 -12.54 -17.88
CA TYR A 146 -9.90 -12.74 -17.67
C TYR A 146 -9.22 -13.48 -18.82
N GLU A 147 -7.98 -13.08 -19.07
CA GLU A 147 -7.07 -13.69 -20.03
C GLU A 147 -5.73 -13.93 -19.35
N VAL A 148 -5.29 -15.18 -19.27
CA VAL A 148 -4.08 -15.58 -18.56
C VAL A 148 -3.13 -16.27 -19.50
N ALA A 149 -1.95 -15.66 -19.74
CA ALA A 149 -0.87 -16.28 -20.50
C ALA A 149 -0.36 -17.53 -19.78
N GLU A 150 -0.36 -18.67 -20.46
CA GLU A 150 0.14 -19.95 -19.94
C GLU A 150 1.65 -19.95 -19.72
N GLY A 151 2.11 -20.82 -18.81
CA GLY A 151 3.54 -21.07 -18.58
C GLY A 151 4.30 -19.83 -18.09
N THR A 152 3.67 -19.00 -17.29
CA THR A 152 4.31 -17.81 -16.68
C THR A 152 4.90 -18.19 -15.32
N ASP A 153 6.13 -18.74 -15.34
CA ASP A 153 6.83 -19.18 -14.13
C ASP A 153 7.70 -18.06 -13.57
N VAL A 154 7.62 -17.88 -12.26
CA VAL A 154 8.29 -16.80 -11.51
C VAL A 154 8.93 -17.37 -10.24
N LEU A 155 9.87 -16.61 -9.66
CA LEU A 155 10.38 -16.87 -8.31
C LEU A 155 9.59 -16.02 -7.31
N GLY A 156 8.83 -16.66 -6.43
CA GLY A 156 7.95 -15.94 -5.51
C GLY A 156 7.41 -16.77 -4.36
N ASP A 157 6.64 -16.11 -3.52
CA ASP A 157 5.80 -16.67 -2.49
C ASP A 157 4.35 -16.72 -3.04
N GLY A 158 3.85 -17.94 -3.28
CA GLY A 158 2.54 -18.13 -3.92
C GLY A 158 1.38 -17.55 -3.12
N ASP A 159 1.43 -17.61 -1.80
CA ASP A 159 0.36 -17.09 -0.94
C ASP A 159 0.33 -15.56 -0.98
N LYS A 160 1.49 -14.92 -0.96
CA LYS A 160 1.60 -13.46 -1.08
C LYS A 160 1.17 -12.97 -2.47
N LEU A 161 1.56 -13.66 -3.54
CA LEU A 161 1.11 -13.28 -4.89
C LEU A 161 -0.39 -13.49 -5.06
N ARG A 162 -0.96 -14.55 -4.49
CA ARG A 162 -2.42 -14.75 -4.40
C ARG A 162 -3.08 -13.59 -3.65
N GLN A 163 -2.54 -13.18 -2.52
CA GLN A 163 -3.03 -12.04 -1.75
C GLN A 163 -2.99 -10.74 -2.56
N LEU A 164 -1.89 -10.44 -3.27
CA LEU A 164 -1.78 -9.28 -4.13
C LEU A 164 -2.89 -9.26 -5.20
N ILE A 165 -3.05 -10.38 -5.94
CA ILE A 165 -4.08 -10.48 -6.99
C ILE A 165 -5.48 -10.32 -6.40
N SER A 166 -5.75 -10.96 -5.26
CA SER A 166 -7.04 -10.83 -4.56
C SER A 166 -7.34 -9.39 -4.15
N ILE A 167 -6.34 -8.66 -3.64
CA ILE A 167 -6.48 -7.23 -3.32
C ILE A 167 -6.87 -6.40 -4.56
N LEU A 168 -6.25 -6.67 -5.71
CA LEU A 168 -6.53 -5.94 -6.93
C LEU A 168 -7.95 -6.26 -7.47
N LEU A 169 -8.35 -7.53 -7.43
CA LEU A 169 -9.69 -7.95 -7.86
C LEU A 169 -10.78 -7.39 -6.93
N ASP A 170 -10.60 -7.50 -5.60
CA ASP A 170 -11.51 -6.93 -4.62
C ASP A 170 -11.68 -5.42 -4.81
N ASN A 171 -10.57 -4.71 -5.04
CA ASN A 171 -10.57 -3.29 -5.32
C ASN A 171 -11.35 -2.96 -6.59
N ALA A 172 -11.09 -3.68 -7.68
CA ALA A 172 -11.78 -3.47 -8.95
C ALA A 172 -13.29 -3.76 -8.85
N ILE A 173 -13.70 -4.78 -8.12
CA ILE A 173 -15.10 -5.10 -7.87
C ILE A 173 -15.75 -4.02 -7.00
N LYS A 174 -15.09 -3.58 -5.94
CA LYS A 174 -15.63 -2.56 -5.03
C LYS A 174 -15.82 -1.20 -5.71
N TYR A 175 -14.82 -0.73 -6.44
CA TYR A 175 -14.81 0.63 -6.97
C TYR A 175 -15.18 0.74 -8.45
N GLY A 176 -15.37 -0.37 -9.14
CA GLY A 176 -15.88 -0.37 -10.51
C GLY A 176 -17.30 0.20 -10.61
N ALA A 177 -17.64 0.80 -11.75
CA ALA A 177 -18.98 1.29 -12.02
C ALA A 177 -20.01 0.15 -11.98
N ALA A 178 -21.23 0.46 -11.58
CA ALA A 178 -22.33 -0.51 -11.59
C ALA A 178 -22.58 -1.05 -13.02
N GLY A 179 -22.69 -2.37 -13.16
CA GLY A 179 -22.87 -3.03 -14.46
C GLY A 179 -21.64 -3.03 -15.37
N GLY A 180 -20.51 -2.48 -14.92
CA GLY A 180 -19.27 -2.48 -15.69
C GLY A 180 -18.46 -3.76 -15.47
N ALA A 181 -17.91 -4.34 -16.55
CA ALA A 181 -17.07 -5.52 -16.45
C ALA A 181 -15.71 -5.22 -15.80
N VAL A 182 -15.30 -6.06 -14.87
CA VAL A 182 -13.93 -6.08 -14.35
C VAL A 182 -13.09 -6.96 -15.27
N SER A 183 -11.90 -6.53 -15.64
CA SER A 183 -11.00 -7.35 -16.46
C SER A 183 -9.68 -7.63 -15.77
N MET A 184 -9.16 -8.85 -15.93
CA MET A 184 -7.83 -9.24 -15.48
C MET A 184 -7.06 -9.88 -16.64
N THR A 185 -5.87 -9.36 -16.93
CA THR A 185 -5.00 -9.94 -17.96
C THR A 185 -3.61 -10.23 -17.38
N LEU A 186 -3.11 -11.43 -17.64
CA LEU A 186 -1.71 -11.78 -17.38
C LEU A 186 -0.99 -11.95 -18.73
N GLN A 187 0.02 -11.13 -18.95
CA GLN A 187 0.86 -11.15 -20.14
C GLN A 187 2.28 -11.53 -19.79
N LYS A 188 2.91 -12.30 -20.67
CA LYS A 188 4.31 -12.70 -20.56
C LYS A 188 5.11 -12.01 -21.65
N THR A 189 6.17 -11.31 -21.27
CA THR A 189 7.19 -10.78 -22.18
C THR A 189 8.48 -11.56 -22.01
N ASP A 190 9.53 -11.27 -22.80
CA ASP A 190 10.81 -12.00 -22.70
C ASP A 190 11.49 -11.90 -21.33
N ARG A 191 11.16 -10.89 -20.52
CA ARG A 191 11.87 -10.61 -19.26
C ARG A 191 10.97 -10.50 -18.04
N GLN A 192 9.67 -10.29 -18.22
CA GLN A 192 8.77 -10.00 -17.10
C GLN A 192 7.35 -10.49 -17.36
N ALA A 193 6.68 -10.86 -16.27
CA ALA A 193 5.25 -11.03 -16.22
C ALA A 193 4.58 -9.68 -15.91
N LYS A 194 3.46 -9.40 -16.59
CA LYS A 194 2.64 -8.21 -16.36
C LYS A 194 1.19 -8.63 -16.13
N LEU A 195 0.72 -8.44 -14.89
CA LEU A 195 -0.68 -8.61 -14.54
C LEU A 195 -1.35 -7.24 -14.50
N THR A 196 -2.48 -7.11 -15.19
CA THR A 196 -3.30 -5.89 -15.19
C THR A 196 -4.70 -6.23 -14.73
N VAL A 197 -5.20 -5.54 -13.72
CA VAL A 197 -6.60 -5.59 -13.30
C VAL A 197 -7.21 -4.23 -13.59
N SER A 198 -8.34 -4.21 -14.29
CA SER A 198 -9.01 -2.99 -14.75
C SER A 198 -10.47 -3.01 -14.38
N ASN A 199 -10.99 -1.86 -14.04
CA ASN A 199 -12.43 -1.63 -13.86
C ASN A 199 -12.85 -0.30 -14.47
N PRO A 200 -14.04 -0.22 -15.10
CA PRO A 200 -14.61 1.05 -15.51
C PRO A 200 -15.05 1.86 -14.29
N GLY A 201 -15.00 3.18 -14.41
CA GLY A 201 -15.39 4.08 -13.32
C GLY A 201 -14.94 5.51 -13.57
N PRO A 202 -15.29 6.44 -12.68
CA PRO A 202 -14.85 7.82 -12.81
C PRO A 202 -13.33 7.91 -12.75
N PRO A 203 -12.71 8.80 -13.56
CA PRO A 203 -11.26 8.93 -13.59
C PRO A 203 -10.72 9.45 -12.24
N ILE A 204 -9.61 8.85 -11.82
CA ILE A 204 -8.87 9.31 -10.63
C ILE A 204 -7.90 10.40 -11.09
N PRO A 205 -7.91 11.58 -10.44
CA PRO A 205 -6.99 12.66 -10.77
C PRO A 205 -5.52 12.20 -10.69
N GLN A 206 -4.68 12.60 -11.67
CA GLN A 206 -3.28 12.19 -11.75
C GLN A 206 -2.49 12.47 -10.45
N ALA A 207 -2.80 13.57 -9.77
CA ALA A 207 -2.15 13.92 -8.49
C ALA A 207 -2.51 12.94 -7.34
N GLN A 208 -3.61 12.20 -7.45
CA GLN A 208 -4.06 11.23 -6.44
C GLN A 208 -3.53 9.82 -6.70
N LEU A 209 -3.16 9.46 -7.93
CA LEU A 209 -2.72 8.11 -8.28
C LEU A 209 -1.54 7.59 -7.42
N PRO A 210 -0.47 8.36 -7.18
CA PRO A 210 0.60 7.90 -6.29
C PRO A 210 0.13 7.69 -4.85
N ARG A 211 -0.86 8.49 -4.41
CA ARG A 211 -1.38 8.45 -3.05
C ARG A 211 -2.24 7.23 -2.75
N LEU A 212 -2.75 6.54 -3.78
CA LEU A 212 -3.49 5.29 -3.61
C LEU A 212 -2.68 4.20 -2.90
N PHE A 213 -1.35 4.30 -2.91
CA PHE A 213 -0.42 3.39 -2.24
C PHE A 213 0.02 3.89 -0.85
N GLU A 214 -0.47 5.06 -0.42
CA GLU A 214 -0.27 5.55 0.94
C GLU A 214 -1.23 4.82 1.90
N ARG A 215 -0.77 4.53 3.12
CA ARG A 215 -1.57 3.85 4.14
C ARG A 215 -2.76 4.71 4.56
N PHE A 216 -3.93 4.08 4.74
CA PHE A 216 -5.19 4.71 5.11
C PHE A 216 -5.70 5.76 4.12
N TYR A 217 -5.02 5.95 2.98
CA TYR A 217 -5.49 6.88 1.97
C TYR A 217 -6.70 6.30 1.23
N ARG A 218 -7.71 7.14 1.05
CA ARG A 218 -8.90 6.85 0.24
C ARG A 218 -9.20 8.06 -0.62
N ALA A 219 -9.50 7.87 -1.90
CA ALA A 219 -9.90 8.95 -2.78
C ALA A 219 -11.25 9.54 -2.33
N ASP A 220 -11.45 10.85 -2.48
CA ASP A 220 -12.58 11.58 -1.91
C ASP A 220 -13.98 11.07 -2.29
N GLY A 221 -14.12 10.39 -3.42
CA GLY A 221 -15.38 9.77 -3.85
C GLY A 221 -15.70 8.41 -3.19
N SER A 222 -14.75 7.81 -2.45
CA SER A 222 -14.87 6.44 -1.90
C SER A 222 -15.19 6.39 -0.41
N ARG A 223 -15.50 7.53 0.22
CA ARG A 223 -15.78 7.64 1.66
C ARG A 223 -17.18 7.16 2.09
N GLY A 224 -18.02 6.70 1.16
CA GLY A 224 -19.34 6.13 1.43
C GLY A 224 -19.28 4.71 2.06
N GLU A 225 -20.40 4.00 2.05
CA GLU A 225 -20.65 2.71 2.69
C GLU A 225 -19.71 1.55 2.28
N GLN A 226 -18.80 1.75 1.32
CA GLN A 226 -17.89 0.70 0.86
C GLN A 226 -16.75 0.46 1.86
N SER A 227 -16.79 -0.71 2.45
CA SER A 227 -15.90 -1.21 3.49
C SER A 227 -14.45 -1.38 2.99
N GLY A 228 -13.50 -0.57 3.52
CA GLY A 228 -12.06 -0.74 3.30
C GLY A 228 -11.26 0.30 4.09
N PHE A 229 -10.16 -0.13 4.71
CA PHE A 229 -9.32 0.74 5.55
C PHE A 229 -8.26 1.52 4.76
N GLY A 230 -8.17 1.33 3.44
CA GLY A 230 -7.10 1.93 2.63
C GLY A 230 -5.72 1.30 2.88
N LEU A 231 -5.69 0.04 3.29
CA LEU A 231 -4.46 -0.71 3.53
C LEU A 231 -4.16 -1.74 2.43
N GLY A 232 -5.15 -2.15 1.65
CA GLY A 232 -4.98 -3.18 0.62
C GLY A 232 -3.93 -2.83 -0.43
N LEU A 233 -4.04 -1.68 -1.10
CA LEU A 233 -3.06 -1.26 -2.12
C LEU A 233 -1.64 -1.06 -1.55
N PRO A 234 -1.44 -0.44 -0.37
CA PRO A 234 -0.15 -0.48 0.33
C PRO A 234 0.42 -1.89 0.55
N ILE A 235 -0.42 -2.86 0.97
CA ILE A 235 -0.01 -4.27 1.10
C ILE A 235 0.39 -4.84 -0.26
N GLY A 236 -0.40 -4.63 -1.30
CA GLY A 236 -0.08 -5.05 -2.65
C GLY A 236 1.24 -4.48 -3.15
N ALA A 237 1.52 -3.20 -2.89
CA ALA A 237 2.79 -2.56 -3.25
C ALA A 237 3.98 -3.16 -2.48
N ALA A 238 3.82 -3.47 -1.20
CA ALA A 238 4.84 -4.12 -0.39
C ALA A 238 5.15 -5.54 -0.90
N ILE A 239 4.11 -6.34 -1.21
CA ILE A 239 4.27 -7.66 -1.82
C ILE A 239 4.98 -7.56 -3.18
N ALA A 240 4.59 -6.60 -4.02
CA ALA A 240 5.24 -6.39 -5.32
C ALA A 240 6.74 -6.09 -5.16
N ALA A 241 7.11 -5.21 -4.23
CA ALA A 241 8.49 -4.84 -3.94
C ALA A 241 9.31 -6.04 -3.43
N GLU A 242 8.75 -6.88 -2.56
CA GLU A 242 9.39 -8.10 -2.04
C GLU A 242 9.72 -9.09 -3.17
N HIS A 243 8.90 -9.12 -4.22
CA HIS A 243 9.11 -9.94 -5.43
C HIS A 243 9.93 -9.23 -6.51
N LYS A 244 10.65 -8.15 -6.18
CA LYS A 244 11.43 -7.33 -7.13
C LYS A 244 10.58 -6.79 -8.28
N GLY A 245 9.29 -6.70 -8.06
CA GLY A 245 8.29 -6.18 -8.98
C GLY A 245 7.92 -4.73 -8.70
N THR A 246 6.95 -4.23 -9.46
CA THR A 246 6.35 -2.92 -9.24
C THR A 246 4.84 -2.99 -9.37
N LEU A 247 4.12 -2.21 -8.57
CA LEU A 247 2.68 -2.01 -8.70
C LEU A 247 2.41 -0.54 -9.00
N LYS A 248 1.66 -0.28 -10.07
CA LYS A 248 1.30 1.07 -10.54
C LYS A 248 -0.21 1.18 -10.75
N ALA A 249 -0.71 2.39 -10.66
CA ALA A 249 -2.09 2.72 -11.00
C ALA A 249 -2.11 3.72 -12.16
N GLU A 250 -2.99 3.49 -13.11
CA GLU A 250 -3.30 4.39 -14.21
C GLU A 250 -4.82 4.59 -14.24
N SER A 251 -5.27 5.79 -14.56
CA SER A 251 -6.69 6.08 -14.69
C SER A 251 -6.93 7.08 -15.80
N ASP A 252 -7.94 6.80 -16.62
CA ASP A 252 -8.41 7.67 -17.68
C ASP A 252 -9.95 7.76 -17.65
N ALA A 253 -10.55 8.37 -18.66
CA ALA A 253 -12.00 8.52 -18.73
C ALA A 253 -12.78 7.18 -18.88
N ALA A 254 -12.12 6.12 -19.31
CA ALA A 254 -12.74 4.83 -19.55
C ALA A 254 -12.58 3.87 -18.36
N SER A 255 -11.41 3.85 -17.75
CA SER A 255 -11.10 2.84 -16.72
C SER A 255 -9.97 3.25 -15.78
N THR A 256 -9.95 2.61 -14.59
CA THR A 256 -8.81 2.58 -13.71
C THR A 256 -8.13 1.22 -13.85
N ARG A 257 -6.81 1.21 -13.97
CA ARG A 257 -5.97 0.02 -14.17
C ARG A 257 -4.91 -0.06 -13.09
N PHE A 258 -4.81 -1.21 -12.44
CA PHE A 258 -3.70 -1.57 -11.56
C PHE A 258 -2.78 -2.54 -12.29
N ILE A 259 -1.52 -2.19 -12.41
CA ILE A 259 -0.52 -2.89 -13.22
C ILE A 259 0.57 -3.39 -12.30
N PHE A 260 0.62 -4.72 -12.11
CA PHE A 260 1.69 -5.41 -11.42
C PHE A 260 2.66 -6.01 -12.42
N THR A 261 3.96 -5.73 -12.25
CA THR A 261 5.03 -6.33 -13.06
C THR A 261 6.05 -6.98 -12.17
N MET A 262 6.55 -8.15 -12.56
CA MET A 262 7.66 -8.82 -11.88
C MET A 262 8.56 -9.55 -12.87
N PRO A 263 9.86 -9.79 -12.53
CA PRO A 263 10.75 -10.52 -13.40
C PRO A 263 10.32 -11.99 -13.54
N LEU A 264 10.44 -12.53 -14.77
CA LEU A 264 10.32 -13.97 -14.99
C LEU A 264 11.52 -14.71 -14.40
N LYS A 265 11.33 -15.98 -14.11
CA LYS A 265 12.44 -16.89 -13.83
C LYS A 265 13.36 -16.91 -15.06
N ARG A 266 14.65 -16.73 -14.86
CA ARG A 266 15.69 -16.96 -15.88
C ARG A 266 16.12 -18.42 -15.88
#